data_efc7f4b0e35b7b67aded8c6dee3c271a
#
_entry.id   efc7f4b0e35b7b67aded8c6dee3c271a
#
_cell.length_a   1.000
_cell.length_b   1.000
_cell.length_c   1.000
_cell.angle_alpha   90.00
_cell.angle_beta   90.00
_cell.angle_gamma   90.00
#
_symmetry.space_group_name_H-M   'P 1'
#
loop_
_entity.id
_entity.type
_entity.pdbx_description
1 polymer ?
#
loop_
_entity_poly.entity_id
_entity_poly.type
_entity_poly.pdbx_seq_one_letter_code
_entity_poly.pdbx_strand_id
1 'polypeptide(L)'
;MIKCLIVAIGQNREIGVKGTLPWHISEDLKYFKNTTKGYPVIMGRTTYFSLPFRPLKGRKNIVLNLGGDPIPEVTRAYSFEEAYREAEATGAEKCFIMGGASVYKAALPDMDLLYITHVHASVPEADAFFPEIDPSVWVRENVSETFTDPETGYPFEFVVYRRRSSARITRELWGTAPDGKEIFLYTLRNSSGASVQLCSVGAGIVSVNVPDKEGKLGDVVIGYKNATDYFADGPCSGKIPGRYANRIARGRFTLDGVEYTLPVNNGPNHLHGGPEGFQNQVWESRIEGDAVEFMYFSKDGEAGYPGNLKAVAHYTWGEDNSLKLILTAQTDKPTVVNLTNHVYFNLDGEGSGSVLGHKLELNASQWLPTDETLIPTGDPADVAGTPMDFVEAKPIGQDIEADFPALKYGKGYDNCYLIDGAMPGQLTTAAELWGAVSGRHLEVLTTQPAVQIYTGNWLAGCPMGKSGRAYQDYDAVAIECQHAPDSPNRPEFPSTVLRPGEVYEEAIIWAFDVR
;
A
#
# COMPACT_ATOMS: atom_id res chain seq x y z
N MET A 1 21.78 -9.87 13.38
CA MET A 1 22.24 -8.64 14.10
C MET A 1 21.69 -7.43 13.36
N ILE A 2 21.12 -6.44 14.07
CA ILE A 2 20.60 -5.18 13.50
C ILE A 2 21.78 -4.25 13.20
N LYS A 3 21.89 -3.78 11.97
CA LYS A 3 22.95 -2.87 11.53
C LYS A 3 22.50 -1.42 11.68
N CYS A 4 23.16 -0.69 12.54
CA CYS A 4 22.81 0.69 12.85
C CYS A 4 23.90 1.66 12.39
N LEU A 5 23.51 2.89 12.11
CA LEU A 5 24.41 4.00 11.84
C LEU A 5 24.08 5.12 12.82
N ILE A 6 25.09 5.84 13.32
CA ILE A 6 24.91 6.94 14.26
C ILE A 6 25.77 8.13 13.86
N VAL A 7 25.14 9.34 13.77
CA VAL A 7 25.81 10.57 13.35
C VAL A 7 25.01 11.81 13.72
N ALA A 8 25.70 12.93 13.96
CA ALA A 8 25.09 14.26 14.01
C ALA A 8 25.32 14.98 12.67
N ILE A 9 24.28 15.56 12.10
CA ILE A 9 24.32 16.24 10.80
C ILE A 9 23.74 17.66 10.89
N GLY A 10 24.31 18.59 10.16
CA GLY A 10 23.77 19.94 9.99
C GLY A 10 22.64 20.03 8.98
N GLN A 11 22.12 21.24 8.77
CA GLN A 11 21.01 21.51 7.85
C GLN A 11 21.28 21.07 6.40
N ASN A 12 22.54 21.15 5.93
CA ASN A 12 22.96 20.69 4.61
C ASN A 12 23.73 19.36 4.70
N ARG A 13 23.50 18.59 5.76
CA ARG A 13 24.13 17.27 6.01
C ARG A 13 25.64 17.36 6.31
N GLU A 14 26.12 18.49 6.82
CA GLU A 14 27.51 18.69 7.25
C GLU A 14 27.83 17.75 8.42
N ILE A 15 28.98 17.07 8.39
CA ILE A 15 29.46 16.16 9.44
C ILE A 15 30.92 16.40 9.84
N GLY A 16 31.64 17.25 9.11
CA GLY A 16 33.04 17.48 9.38
C GLY A 16 33.62 18.75 8.75
N VAL A 17 34.63 19.30 9.42
CA VAL A 17 35.46 20.40 8.96
C VAL A 17 36.92 20.06 9.24
N LYS A 18 37.75 19.94 8.21
CA LYS A 18 39.20 19.66 8.32
C LYS A 18 39.54 18.50 9.25
N GLY A 19 38.73 17.45 9.18
CA GLY A 19 38.92 16.22 9.97
C GLY A 19 38.44 16.29 11.43
N THR A 20 37.71 17.33 11.82
CA THR A 20 37.06 17.47 13.14
C THR A 20 35.56 17.59 13.02
N LEU A 21 34.82 17.38 14.13
CA LEU A 21 33.38 17.62 14.15
C LEU A 21 33.09 19.12 14.04
N PRO A 22 32.01 19.53 13.33
CA PRO A 22 31.68 20.95 13.13
C PRO A 22 31.20 21.66 14.41
N TRP A 23 30.73 20.90 15.39
CA TRP A 23 30.18 21.38 16.66
C TRP A 23 30.56 20.47 17.82
N HIS A 24 30.42 21.02 19.03
CA HIS A 24 30.55 20.26 20.27
C HIS A 24 29.25 20.42 21.06
N ILE A 25 28.38 19.41 20.99
CA ILE A 25 27.09 19.36 21.69
C ILE A 25 27.17 18.26 22.75
N SER A 26 27.22 18.68 24.03
CA SER A 26 27.42 17.75 25.14
C SER A 26 26.34 16.66 25.27
N GLU A 27 25.08 17.00 24.98
CA GLU A 27 23.98 16.06 25.01
C GLU A 27 24.05 15.03 23.85
N ASP A 28 24.53 15.45 22.68
CA ASP A 28 24.76 14.51 21.57
C ASP A 28 25.86 13.49 21.91
N LEU A 29 26.93 13.93 22.54
CA LEU A 29 27.99 13.02 22.99
C LEU A 29 27.50 12.03 24.06
N LYS A 30 26.62 12.47 24.97
CA LYS A 30 25.95 11.57 25.93
C LYS A 30 25.02 10.58 25.23
N TYR A 31 24.22 11.06 24.28
CA TYR A 31 23.33 10.23 23.46
C TYR A 31 24.13 9.17 22.71
N PHE A 32 25.18 9.56 21.99
CA PHE A 32 26.10 8.64 21.31
C PHE A 32 26.65 7.57 22.26
N LYS A 33 27.17 8.00 23.42
CA LYS A 33 27.75 7.08 24.43
C LYS A 33 26.71 6.08 24.91
N ASN A 34 25.50 6.53 25.25
CA ASN A 34 24.46 5.69 25.84
C ASN A 34 23.88 4.72 24.80
N THR A 35 23.69 5.18 23.57
CA THR A 35 23.15 4.40 22.46
C THR A 35 24.09 3.29 22.01
N THR A 36 25.39 3.54 21.99
CA THR A 36 26.38 2.57 21.48
C THR A 36 27.03 1.70 22.57
N LYS A 37 26.77 2.00 23.85
CA LYS A 37 27.40 1.26 24.99
C LYS A 37 26.97 -0.21 24.98
N GLY A 38 27.98 -1.11 25.05
CA GLY A 38 27.75 -2.56 25.04
C GLY A 38 27.65 -3.17 23.65
N TYR A 39 27.62 -2.37 22.60
CA TYR A 39 27.55 -2.84 21.22
C TYR A 39 28.86 -2.67 20.45
N PRO A 40 29.18 -3.52 19.48
CA PRO A 40 30.30 -3.31 18.57
C PRO A 40 30.16 -2.00 17.79
N VAL A 41 31.26 -1.29 17.60
CA VAL A 41 31.35 -0.07 16.80
C VAL A 41 32.32 -0.27 15.66
N ILE A 42 31.90 0.14 14.46
CA ILE A 42 32.66 0.01 13.20
C ILE A 42 32.97 1.41 12.67
N MET A 43 34.21 1.68 12.35
CA MET A 43 34.64 2.99 11.87
C MET A 43 35.83 2.91 10.92
N GLY A 44 36.01 3.93 10.11
CA GLY A 44 37.22 4.08 9.29
C GLY A 44 38.44 4.46 10.13
N ARG A 45 39.64 4.17 9.62
CA ARG A 45 40.93 4.47 10.28
C ARG A 45 41.03 5.95 10.67
N THR A 46 40.69 6.87 9.81
CA THR A 46 40.77 8.32 10.10
C THR A 46 39.87 8.70 11.27
N THR A 47 38.64 8.18 11.29
CA THR A 47 37.69 8.41 12.38
C THR A 47 38.22 7.86 13.70
N TYR A 48 38.82 6.66 13.71
CA TYR A 48 39.43 6.12 14.92
C TYR A 48 40.49 7.06 15.48
N PHE A 49 41.36 7.60 14.64
CA PHE A 49 42.45 8.49 15.10
C PHE A 49 41.96 9.91 15.45
N SER A 50 40.79 10.34 15.01
CA SER A 50 40.16 11.60 15.43
C SER A 50 39.46 11.53 16.79
N LEU A 51 39.25 10.33 17.35
CA LEU A 51 38.59 10.18 18.63
C LEU A 51 39.46 10.74 19.76
N PRO A 52 38.87 11.55 20.67
CA PRO A 52 39.63 12.10 21.82
C PRO A 52 40.07 11.02 22.81
N PHE A 53 39.29 9.94 22.90
CA PHE A 53 39.60 8.77 23.73
C PHE A 53 39.44 7.50 22.91
N ARG A 54 40.50 6.72 22.76
CA ARG A 54 40.52 5.49 21.95
C ARG A 54 41.36 4.39 22.62
N PRO A 55 40.92 3.08 22.53
CA PRO A 55 39.64 2.65 21.96
C PRO A 55 38.44 3.09 22.82
N LEU A 56 37.22 3.10 22.22
CA LEU A 56 36.01 3.40 22.97
C LEU A 56 35.72 2.29 23.99
N LYS A 57 35.78 2.62 25.29
CA LYS A 57 35.61 1.66 26.38
C LYS A 57 34.22 1.01 26.42
N GLY A 58 34.18 -0.28 26.75
CA GLY A 58 32.93 -1.05 26.88
C GLY A 58 32.25 -1.37 25.55
N ARG A 59 33.00 -1.34 24.45
CA ARG A 59 32.55 -1.66 23.09
C ARG A 59 33.66 -2.41 22.35
N LYS A 60 33.32 -3.38 21.48
CA LYS A 60 34.29 -3.94 20.55
C LYS A 60 34.54 -2.91 19.46
N ASN A 61 35.75 -2.39 19.36
CA ASN A 61 36.15 -1.43 18.34
C ASN A 61 36.65 -2.17 17.09
N ILE A 62 35.99 -2.01 15.96
CA ILE A 62 36.33 -2.61 14.69
C ILE A 62 36.71 -1.48 13.72
N VAL A 63 37.91 -1.53 13.19
CA VAL A 63 38.44 -0.48 12.32
C VAL A 63 38.61 -1.02 10.91
N LEU A 64 37.86 -0.41 9.96
CA LEU A 64 38.04 -0.63 8.53
C LEU A 64 39.37 -0.02 8.09
N ASN A 65 40.31 -0.88 7.76
CA ASN A 65 41.67 -0.48 7.43
C ASN A 65 42.19 -1.24 6.19
N LEU A 66 41.96 -0.68 5.03
CA LEU A 66 42.36 -1.26 3.75
C LEU A 66 43.89 -1.21 3.49
N GLY A 67 44.65 -0.54 4.36
CA GLY A 67 46.11 -0.45 4.29
C GLY A 67 46.74 0.17 5.53
N GLY A 68 48.04 0.05 5.71
CA GLY A 68 48.80 0.57 6.84
C GLY A 68 49.02 -0.44 7.99
N ASP A 69 49.77 -0.01 9.02
CA ASP A 69 50.15 -0.86 10.14
C ASP A 69 48.96 -1.28 11.01
N PRO A 70 49.03 -2.42 11.68
CA PRO A 70 48.07 -2.86 12.69
C PRO A 70 47.88 -1.79 13.77
N ILE A 71 46.63 -1.62 14.22
CA ILE A 71 46.29 -0.72 15.31
C ILE A 71 46.15 -1.60 16.57
N PRO A 72 46.94 -1.41 17.62
CA PRO A 72 46.80 -2.16 18.86
C PRO A 72 45.40 -1.99 19.48
N GLU A 73 44.95 -3.00 20.20
CA GLU A 73 43.69 -3.01 21.00
C GLU A 73 42.38 -2.87 20.21
N VAL A 74 42.40 -2.97 18.85
CA VAL A 74 41.20 -2.97 18.01
C VAL A 74 41.19 -4.17 17.08
N THR A 75 40.00 -4.58 16.69
CA THR A 75 39.82 -5.56 15.61
C THR A 75 39.96 -4.85 14.27
N ARG A 76 40.86 -5.34 13.42
CA ARG A 76 41.02 -4.84 12.05
C ARG A 76 40.10 -5.63 11.12
N ALA A 77 39.40 -4.94 10.22
CA ALA A 77 38.63 -5.54 9.15
C ALA A 77 39.01 -4.91 7.78
N TYR A 78 39.04 -5.74 6.74
CA TYR A 78 39.40 -5.31 5.40
C TYR A 78 38.18 -5.07 4.48
N SER A 79 37.00 -5.51 4.93
CA SER A 79 35.73 -5.27 4.25
C SER A 79 34.58 -5.08 5.26
N PHE A 80 33.43 -4.63 4.78
CA PHE A 80 32.23 -4.56 5.61
C PHE A 80 31.74 -5.95 6.03
N GLU A 81 31.82 -6.95 5.16
CA GLU A 81 31.44 -8.33 5.46
C GLU A 81 32.28 -8.88 6.62
N GLU A 82 33.59 -8.61 6.59
CA GLU A 82 34.48 -9.01 7.69
C GLU A 82 34.14 -8.25 8.98
N ALA A 83 33.90 -6.94 8.89
CA ALA A 83 33.54 -6.13 10.04
C ALA A 83 32.20 -6.58 10.67
N TYR A 84 31.20 -6.90 9.86
CA TYR A 84 29.92 -7.42 10.34
C TYR A 84 30.07 -8.79 10.98
N ARG A 85 30.82 -9.70 10.37
CA ARG A 85 31.10 -11.03 10.95
C ARG A 85 31.81 -10.91 12.31
N GLU A 86 32.78 -10.00 12.43
CA GLU A 86 33.44 -9.72 13.69
C GLU A 86 32.53 -9.12 14.77
N ALA A 87 31.55 -8.31 14.33
CA ALA A 87 30.53 -7.78 15.23
C ALA A 87 29.52 -8.87 15.66
N GLU A 88 29.06 -9.72 14.74
CA GLU A 88 28.17 -10.86 15.01
C GLU A 88 28.77 -11.88 15.97
N ALA A 89 30.08 -12.12 15.90
CA ALA A 89 30.79 -13.02 16.78
C ALA A 89 30.77 -12.58 18.28
N THR A 90 30.35 -11.34 18.57
CA THR A 90 30.14 -10.88 19.96
C THR A 90 28.82 -11.35 20.55
N GLY A 91 27.89 -11.85 19.76
CA GLY A 91 26.51 -12.17 20.17
C GLY A 91 25.64 -10.93 20.42
N ALA A 92 26.13 -9.72 20.08
CA ALA A 92 25.39 -8.49 20.28
C ALA A 92 24.18 -8.39 19.31
N GLU A 93 23.08 -7.83 19.82
CA GLU A 93 21.84 -7.63 19.05
C GLU A 93 21.99 -6.59 17.94
N LYS A 94 22.87 -5.58 18.17
CA LYS A 94 23.13 -4.46 17.27
C LYS A 94 24.62 -4.23 17.06
N CYS A 95 24.97 -3.59 15.93
CA CYS A 95 26.26 -2.93 15.75
C CYS A 95 26.07 -1.51 15.19
N PHE A 96 27.05 -0.62 15.41
CA PHE A 96 26.96 0.78 15.01
C PHE A 96 28.10 1.20 14.09
N ILE A 97 27.77 1.68 12.89
CA ILE A 97 28.68 2.40 12.01
C ILE A 97 28.76 3.85 12.50
N MET A 98 30.00 4.36 12.75
CA MET A 98 30.20 5.69 13.31
C MET A 98 31.13 6.58 12.47
N GLY A 99 31.27 6.27 11.21
CA GLY A 99 31.91 7.16 10.24
C GLY A 99 33.28 6.72 9.73
N GLY A 100 33.96 7.59 8.92
CA GLY A 100 33.57 8.93 8.41
C GLY A 100 32.70 8.90 7.13
N ALA A 101 32.71 10.02 6.41
CA ALA A 101 31.83 10.23 5.27
C ALA A 101 31.84 9.11 4.22
N SER A 102 32.99 8.64 3.82
CA SER A 102 33.12 7.52 2.87
C SER A 102 32.58 6.20 3.44
N VAL A 103 32.75 5.96 4.74
CA VAL A 103 32.21 4.78 5.44
C VAL A 103 30.71 4.86 5.55
N TYR A 104 30.15 6.03 5.89
CA TYR A 104 28.70 6.24 5.91
C TYR A 104 28.07 6.00 4.53
N LYS A 105 28.66 6.59 3.47
CA LYS A 105 28.18 6.44 2.11
C LYS A 105 28.16 4.97 1.66
N ALA A 106 29.21 4.23 1.97
CA ALA A 106 29.33 2.82 1.58
C ALA A 106 28.44 1.89 2.42
N ALA A 107 28.24 2.20 3.72
CA ALA A 107 27.46 1.36 4.62
C ALA A 107 25.94 1.61 4.53
N LEU A 108 25.51 2.83 4.16
CA LEU A 108 24.09 3.23 4.17
C LEU A 108 23.14 2.23 3.47
N PRO A 109 23.50 1.61 2.32
CA PRO A 109 22.66 0.60 1.68
C PRO A 109 22.36 -0.64 2.53
N ASP A 110 23.23 -0.97 3.51
CA ASP A 110 23.12 -2.16 4.35
C ASP A 110 22.49 -1.91 5.72
N MET A 111 22.13 -0.67 6.05
CA MET A 111 21.65 -0.30 7.38
C MET A 111 20.19 -0.63 7.58
N ASP A 112 19.81 -1.05 8.80
CA ASP A 112 18.43 -1.25 9.24
C ASP A 112 17.88 -0.01 9.94
N LEU A 113 18.73 0.67 10.76
CA LEU A 113 18.37 1.85 11.53
C LEU A 113 19.42 2.97 11.38
N LEU A 114 18.95 4.23 11.31
CA LEU A 114 19.81 5.41 11.40
C LEU A 114 19.47 6.21 12.65
N TYR A 115 20.43 6.42 13.52
CA TYR A 115 20.34 7.29 14.70
C TYR A 115 20.96 8.63 14.33
N ILE A 116 20.12 9.61 14.00
CA ILE A 116 20.54 10.90 13.48
C ILE A 116 20.25 12.00 14.50
N THR A 117 21.28 12.77 14.86
CA THR A 117 21.10 14.05 15.54
C THR A 117 21.03 15.15 14.47
N HIS A 118 19.85 15.72 14.29
CA HIS A 118 19.69 16.88 13.40
C HIS A 118 20.03 18.15 14.15
N VAL A 119 21.13 18.81 13.78
CA VAL A 119 21.53 20.10 14.31
C VAL A 119 21.04 21.18 13.35
N HIS A 120 20.17 22.07 13.85
CA HIS A 120 19.57 23.13 13.04
C HIS A 120 20.53 24.31 12.86
N ALA A 121 21.74 24.02 12.39
CA ALA A 121 22.78 24.97 12.06
C ALA A 121 23.44 24.57 10.73
N SER A 122 23.99 25.56 10.02
CA SER A 122 24.75 25.37 8.79
C SER A 122 26.22 25.72 9.05
N VAL A 123 27.11 24.95 8.42
CA VAL A 123 28.56 25.11 8.55
C VAL A 123 29.17 25.32 7.16
N PRO A 124 29.35 26.59 6.73
CA PRO A 124 29.82 26.91 5.36
C PRO A 124 31.19 26.31 5.03
N GLU A 125 32.05 26.09 6.03
CA GLU A 125 33.42 25.57 5.85
C GLU A 125 33.46 24.03 5.85
N ALA A 126 32.31 23.34 5.93
CA ALA A 126 32.29 21.91 5.96
C ALA A 126 32.87 21.30 4.66
N ASP A 127 33.68 20.26 4.86
CA ASP A 127 34.33 19.49 3.79
C ASP A 127 33.93 18.02 3.77
N ALA A 128 33.14 17.59 4.76
CA ALA A 128 32.58 16.23 4.86
C ALA A 128 31.08 16.28 5.10
N PHE A 129 30.34 15.48 4.31
CA PHE A 129 28.88 15.48 4.30
C PHE A 129 28.32 14.06 4.43
N PHE A 130 27.19 13.95 5.11
CA PHE A 130 26.40 12.72 5.16
C PHE A 130 25.63 12.54 3.83
N PRO A 131 25.44 11.29 3.35
CA PRO A 131 24.59 11.04 2.17
C PRO A 131 23.15 11.49 2.41
N GLU A 132 22.39 11.64 1.33
CA GLU A 132 20.96 11.95 1.42
C GLU A 132 20.18 10.84 2.11
N ILE A 133 19.28 11.23 3.01
CA ILE A 133 18.32 10.31 3.65
C ILE A 133 17.05 10.33 2.81
N ASP A 134 16.99 9.44 1.82
CA ASP A 134 15.87 9.33 0.90
C ASP A 134 14.59 8.91 1.65
N PRO A 135 13.52 9.74 1.68
CA PRO A 135 12.28 9.40 2.36
C PRO A 135 11.52 8.23 1.72
N SER A 136 11.85 7.85 0.48
CA SER A 136 11.32 6.63 -0.13
C SER A 136 11.94 5.35 0.47
N VAL A 137 13.16 5.46 1.04
CA VAL A 137 13.90 4.35 1.66
C VAL A 137 13.80 4.38 3.18
N TRP A 138 13.67 5.55 3.78
CA TRP A 138 13.74 5.74 5.22
C TRP A 138 12.49 6.41 5.78
N VAL A 139 11.97 5.89 6.90
CA VAL A 139 10.87 6.49 7.65
C VAL A 139 11.34 6.96 9.02
N ARG A 140 10.88 8.14 9.44
CA ARG A 140 11.10 8.64 10.82
C ARG A 140 10.25 7.80 11.78
N GLU A 141 10.87 7.02 12.64
CA GLU A 141 10.19 6.14 13.60
C GLU A 141 10.03 6.80 14.98
N ASN A 142 11.11 7.38 15.48
CA ASN A 142 11.11 8.09 16.74
C ASN A 142 11.75 9.47 16.56
N VAL A 143 11.06 10.50 17.04
CA VAL A 143 11.53 11.90 17.01
C VAL A 143 11.43 12.47 18.42
N SER A 144 12.55 12.99 18.95
CA SER A 144 12.54 13.68 20.24
C SER A 144 11.89 15.07 20.12
N GLU A 145 11.65 15.70 21.23
CA GLU A 145 11.49 17.16 21.28
C GLU A 145 12.78 17.86 20.79
N THR A 146 12.64 19.12 20.41
CA THR A 146 13.79 19.96 20.04
C THR A 146 14.46 20.50 21.30
N PHE A 147 15.73 20.21 21.46
CA PHE A 147 16.61 20.76 22.51
C PHE A 147 17.38 21.96 21.99
N THR A 148 17.93 22.76 22.90
CA THR A 148 18.88 23.84 22.56
C THR A 148 20.16 23.61 23.35
N ASP A 149 21.30 23.52 22.65
CA ASP A 149 22.59 23.40 23.30
C ASP A 149 22.96 24.69 24.02
N PRO A 150 23.26 24.66 25.33
CA PRO A 150 23.49 25.87 26.11
C PRO A 150 24.80 26.61 25.78
N GLU A 151 25.77 25.93 25.16
CA GLU A 151 27.07 26.54 24.82
C GLU A 151 27.05 27.19 23.44
N THR A 152 26.46 26.53 22.46
CA THR A 152 26.43 27.01 21.06
C THR A 152 25.14 27.76 20.70
N GLY A 153 24.06 27.53 21.46
CA GLY A 153 22.73 28.04 21.15
C GLY A 153 22.05 27.30 19.98
N TYR A 154 22.64 26.25 19.45
CA TYR A 154 22.07 25.53 18.31
C TYR A 154 20.89 24.65 18.75
N PRO A 155 19.73 24.74 18.10
CA PRO A 155 18.65 23.78 18.26
C PRO A 155 19.04 22.45 17.63
N PHE A 156 18.63 21.35 18.26
CA PHE A 156 18.85 20.00 17.73
C PHE A 156 17.74 19.02 18.18
N GLU A 157 17.57 17.95 17.43
CA GLU A 157 16.64 16.85 17.76
C GLU A 157 17.29 15.49 17.47
N PHE A 158 16.89 14.48 18.20
CA PHE A 158 17.29 13.09 17.94
C PHE A 158 16.19 12.39 17.13
N VAL A 159 16.57 11.80 16.01
CA VAL A 159 15.65 11.09 15.13
C VAL A 159 16.19 9.71 14.85
N VAL A 160 15.37 8.70 15.06
CA VAL A 160 15.66 7.34 14.58
C VAL A 160 14.89 7.13 13.30
N TYR A 161 15.63 6.83 12.24
CA TYR A 161 15.05 6.39 10.98
C TYR A 161 15.15 4.87 10.90
N ARG A 162 14.06 4.25 10.48
CA ARG A 162 14.06 2.85 10.12
C ARG A 162 14.00 2.72 8.60
N ARG A 163 14.77 1.76 8.06
CA ARG A 163 14.64 1.42 6.65
C ARG A 163 13.20 0.97 6.41
N ARG A 164 12.56 1.51 5.40
CA ARG A 164 11.36 0.91 4.87
C ARG A 164 11.74 -0.50 4.47
N SER A 165 11.19 -1.47 5.14
CA SER A 165 11.41 -2.85 4.73
C SER A 165 10.73 -3.01 3.38
N SER A 166 11.48 -3.38 2.37
CA SER A 166 10.91 -3.92 1.16
C SER A 166 10.21 -5.20 1.58
N ALA A 167 8.89 -5.27 1.44
CA ALA A 167 8.15 -6.48 1.69
C ALA A 167 8.86 -7.60 0.92
N ARG A 168 9.20 -8.71 1.61
CA ARG A 168 9.82 -9.83 0.91
C ARG A 168 8.83 -10.35 -0.12
N ILE A 169 9.10 -10.11 -1.40
CA ILE A 169 8.24 -10.54 -2.48
C ILE A 169 8.76 -11.87 -3.02
N THR A 170 7.88 -12.86 -3.06
CA THR A 170 8.12 -14.13 -3.75
C THR A 170 7.15 -14.27 -4.90
N ARG A 171 7.58 -14.95 -5.98
CA ARG A 171 6.77 -15.28 -7.14
C ARG A 171 6.82 -16.79 -7.36
N GLU A 172 5.65 -17.38 -7.62
CA GLU A 172 5.54 -18.79 -7.98
C GLU A 172 4.59 -18.99 -9.17
N LEU A 173 4.83 -20.03 -9.95
CA LEU A 173 3.89 -20.50 -10.96
C LEU A 173 2.70 -21.13 -10.22
N TRP A 174 1.52 -20.55 -10.37
CA TRP A 174 0.33 -20.98 -9.65
C TRP A 174 -0.64 -21.83 -10.48
N GLY A 175 -0.57 -21.70 -11.81
CA GLY A 175 -1.42 -22.46 -12.71
C GLY A 175 -1.27 -22.04 -14.15
N THR A 176 -2.17 -22.55 -14.99
CA THR A 176 -2.27 -22.23 -16.41
C THR A 176 -3.69 -21.85 -16.75
N ALA A 177 -3.85 -20.76 -17.47
CA ALA A 177 -5.14 -20.26 -17.95
C ALA A 177 -5.70 -21.15 -19.07
N PRO A 178 -7.01 -21.08 -19.37
CA PRO A 178 -7.61 -21.83 -20.47
C PRO A 178 -6.99 -21.57 -21.84
N ASP A 179 -6.39 -20.39 -22.06
CA ASP A 179 -5.67 -20.02 -23.29
C ASP A 179 -4.18 -20.43 -23.30
N GLY A 180 -3.73 -21.15 -22.25
CA GLY A 180 -2.36 -21.67 -22.13
C GLY A 180 -1.37 -20.72 -21.48
N LYS A 181 -1.76 -19.49 -21.10
CA LYS A 181 -0.88 -18.55 -20.39
C LYS A 181 -0.57 -19.01 -18.97
N GLU A 182 0.65 -18.81 -18.53
CA GLU A 182 1.08 -19.06 -17.15
C GLU A 182 0.45 -18.03 -16.20
N ILE A 183 -0.05 -18.51 -15.07
CA ILE A 183 -0.59 -17.68 -13.98
C ILE A 183 0.41 -17.69 -12.84
N PHE A 184 0.78 -16.51 -12.39
CA PHE A 184 1.71 -16.32 -11.27
C PHE A 184 0.99 -15.84 -10.02
N LEU A 185 1.44 -16.36 -8.87
CA LEU A 185 1.07 -15.88 -7.54
C LEU A 185 2.27 -15.16 -6.92
N TYR A 186 2.02 -13.99 -6.38
CA TYR A 186 3.00 -13.18 -5.67
C TYR A 186 2.60 -13.10 -4.20
N THR A 187 3.56 -13.31 -3.29
CA THR A 187 3.36 -13.09 -1.87
C THR A 187 4.26 -11.95 -1.40
N LEU A 188 3.65 -10.88 -0.90
CA LEU A 188 4.32 -9.74 -0.28
C LEU A 188 4.18 -9.91 1.23
N ARG A 189 5.30 -9.94 1.96
CA ARG A 189 5.31 -10.17 3.42
C ARG A 189 6.14 -9.10 4.11
N ASN A 190 5.56 -8.42 5.10
CA ASN A 190 6.27 -7.45 5.92
C ASN A 190 6.99 -8.11 7.11
N SER A 191 7.70 -7.30 7.92
CA SER A 191 8.52 -7.79 9.04
C SER A 191 7.69 -8.39 10.18
N SER A 192 6.41 -7.99 10.35
CA SER A 192 5.50 -8.57 11.34
C SER A 192 4.98 -9.96 10.95
N GLY A 193 5.23 -10.38 9.70
CA GLY A 193 4.70 -11.61 9.12
C GLY A 193 3.34 -11.45 8.43
N ALA A 194 2.71 -10.29 8.55
CA ALA A 194 1.50 -9.97 7.79
C ALA A 194 1.80 -9.99 6.29
N SER A 195 0.83 -10.41 5.46
CA SER A 195 1.12 -10.64 4.05
C SER A 195 -0.10 -10.46 3.15
N VAL A 196 0.20 -10.14 1.90
CA VAL A 196 -0.78 -10.09 0.80
C VAL A 196 -0.36 -11.07 -0.28
N GLN A 197 -1.34 -11.75 -0.87
CA GLN A 197 -1.13 -12.53 -2.08
C GLN A 197 -1.88 -11.90 -3.25
N LEU A 198 -1.17 -11.77 -4.38
CA LEU A 198 -1.67 -11.20 -5.63
C LEU A 198 -1.49 -12.20 -6.76
N CYS A 199 -2.43 -12.24 -7.71
CA CYS A 199 -2.29 -13.11 -8.88
C CYS A 199 -2.39 -12.36 -10.20
N SER A 200 -1.83 -12.95 -11.25
CA SER A 200 -1.86 -12.36 -12.60
C SER A 200 -3.22 -12.45 -13.31
N VAL A 201 -4.21 -13.17 -12.77
CA VAL A 201 -5.57 -13.15 -13.30
C VAL A 201 -6.29 -11.91 -12.81
N GLY A 202 -6.60 -10.99 -13.72
CA GLY A 202 -7.27 -9.73 -13.40
C GLY A 202 -6.47 -8.83 -12.45
N ALA A 203 -5.15 -9.02 -12.33
CA ALA A 203 -4.29 -8.36 -11.35
C ALA A 203 -4.89 -8.45 -9.92
N GLY A 204 -5.33 -9.66 -9.55
CA GLY A 204 -6.25 -9.90 -8.44
C GLY A 204 -5.58 -10.00 -7.06
N ILE A 205 -6.27 -9.52 -6.02
CA ILE A 205 -5.96 -9.78 -4.62
C ILE A 205 -6.54 -11.15 -4.26
N VAL A 206 -5.67 -12.07 -3.81
CA VAL A 206 -6.04 -13.45 -3.47
C VAL A 206 -6.22 -13.64 -1.96
N SER A 207 -5.36 -12.98 -1.17
CA SER A 207 -5.30 -13.15 0.29
C SER A 207 -4.74 -11.90 0.94
N VAL A 208 -5.26 -11.54 2.12
CA VAL A 208 -4.71 -10.50 3.00
C VAL A 208 -4.69 -11.05 4.43
N ASN A 209 -3.49 -11.37 4.92
CA ASN A 209 -3.31 -11.94 6.25
C ASN A 209 -2.83 -10.86 7.21
N VAL A 210 -3.68 -10.47 8.16
CA VAL A 210 -3.43 -9.41 9.13
C VAL A 210 -3.77 -9.88 10.55
N PRO A 211 -3.13 -9.29 11.60
CA PRO A 211 -3.38 -9.70 12.98
C PRO A 211 -4.77 -9.30 13.46
N ASP A 212 -5.35 -10.11 14.34
CA ASP A 212 -6.51 -9.77 15.15
C ASP A 212 -6.08 -9.17 16.51
N LYS A 213 -7.05 -8.88 17.38
CA LYS A 213 -6.81 -8.33 18.74
C LYS A 213 -5.94 -9.20 19.63
N GLU A 214 -5.73 -10.47 19.30
CA GLU A 214 -4.84 -11.41 19.99
C GLU A 214 -3.48 -11.54 19.29
N GLY A 215 -3.26 -10.79 18.20
CA GLY A 215 -2.06 -10.85 17.37
C GLY A 215 -2.01 -12.04 16.40
N LYS A 216 -3.08 -12.81 16.29
CA LYS A 216 -3.16 -13.94 15.39
C LYS A 216 -3.45 -13.49 13.96
N LEU A 217 -2.58 -13.86 13.03
CA LEU A 217 -2.78 -13.62 11.61
C LEU A 217 -3.96 -14.42 11.06
N GLY A 218 -4.80 -13.77 10.28
CA GLY A 218 -5.93 -14.39 9.58
C GLY A 218 -6.20 -13.70 8.25
N ASP A 219 -6.64 -14.50 7.28
CA ASP A 219 -7.02 -14.01 5.95
C ASP A 219 -8.38 -13.31 6.03
N VAL A 220 -8.45 -12.08 5.58
CA VAL A 220 -9.65 -11.22 5.70
C VAL A 220 -10.34 -10.94 4.37
N VAL A 221 -9.98 -11.65 3.30
CA VAL A 221 -10.63 -11.51 1.99
C VAL A 221 -11.11 -12.86 1.46
N ILE A 222 -12.23 -12.87 0.75
CA ILE A 222 -12.66 -14.08 0.05
C ILE A 222 -11.82 -14.32 -1.22
N GLY A 223 -11.73 -15.55 -1.64
CA GLY A 223 -10.99 -15.98 -2.83
C GLY A 223 -10.96 -17.51 -2.93
N TYR A 224 -10.16 -18.02 -3.86
CA TYR A 224 -10.13 -19.43 -4.20
C TYR A 224 -8.73 -20.03 -4.07
N LYS A 225 -8.66 -21.36 -3.90
CA LYS A 225 -7.38 -22.08 -3.77
C LYS A 225 -6.64 -22.21 -5.10
N ASN A 226 -7.39 -22.35 -6.19
CA ASN A 226 -6.82 -22.66 -7.50
C ASN A 226 -6.93 -21.47 -8.44
N ALA A 227 -5.90 -21.23 -9.22
CA ALA A 227 -5.85 -20.16 -10.20
C ALA A 227 -7.02 -20.21 -11.22
N THR A 228 -7.42 -21.42 -11.62
CA THR A 228 -8.49 -21.65 -12.58
C THR A 228 -9.88 -21.27 -12.07
N ASP A 229 -10.09 -21.28 -10.75
CA ASP A 229 -11.37 -20.93 -10.13
C ASP A 229 -11.69 -19.43 -10.33
N TYR A 230 -10.66 -18.59 -10.53
CA TYR A 230 -10.83 -17.16 -10.80
C TYR A 230 -11.43 -16.87 -12.19
N PHE A 231 -11.42 -17.82 -13.14
CA PHE A 231 -12.13 -17.71 -14.42
C PHE A 231 -13.60 -18.16 -14.32
N ALA A 232 -13.93 -19.00 -13.33
CA ALA A 232 -15.30 -19.43 -13.04
C ALA A 232 -15.98 -18.51 -12.00
N ASP A 233 -15.32 -17.45 -11.58
CA ASP A 233 -15.73 -16.52 -10.54
C ASP A 233 -16.67 -15.44 -11.11
N GLY A 234 -17.97 -15.61 -10.91
CA GLY A 234 -19.00 -14.64 -11.28
C GLY A 234 -18.87 -13.28 -10.57
N PRO A 235 -18.59 -13.24 -9.24
CA PRO A 235 -18.50 -12.00 -8.47
C PRO A 235 -17.26 -11.13 -8.71
N CYS A 236 -16.32 -11.52 -9.56
CA CYS A 236 -15.10 -10.74 -9.81
C CYS A 236 -14.16 -10.61 -8.59
N SER A 237 -14.10 -11.65 -7.72
CA SER A 237 -13.45 -11.59 -6.40
C SER A 237 -11.99 -11.16 -6.47
N GLY A 238 -11.68 -10.01 -5.85
CA GLY A 238 -10.35 -9.44 -5.74
C GLY A 238 -9.75 -8.87 -7.03
N LYS A 239 -10.41 -9.01 -8.18
CA LYS A 239 -9.89 -8.66 -9.50
C LYS A 239 -10.16 -7.20 -9.88
N ILE A 240 -9.49 -6.69 -10.89
CA ILE A 240 -9.69 -5.36 -11.45
C ILE A 240 -10.64 -5.46 -12.64
N PRO A 241 -11.92 -5.03 -12.51
CA PRO A 241 -12.83 -4.92 -13.63
C PRO A 241 -12.43 -3.76 -14.53
N GLY A 242 -12.60 -3.94 -15.82
CA GLY A 242 -12.27 -2.92 -16.81
C GLY A 242 -12.62 -3.40 -18.24
N ARG A 243 -12.63 -2.50 -19.20
CA ARG A 243 -12.13 -1.11 -19.21
C ARG A 243 -12.95 -0.15 -18.35
N TYR A 244 -14.21 -0.48 -18.08
CA TYR A 244 -15.12 0.33 -17.28
C TYR A 244 -15.73 -0.52 -16.15
N ALA A 245 -15.37 -0.20 -14.92
CA ALA A 245 -15.95 -0.80 -13.71
C ALA A 245 -17.40 -0.35 -13.54
N ASN A 246 -18.24 -1.22 -12.94
CA ASN A 246 -19.67 -1.01 -12.78
C ASN A 246 -20.43 -0.91 -14.12
N ARG A 247 -21.61 -0.28 -14.14
CA ARG A 247 -22.57 -0.37 -15.25
C ARG A 247 -22.49 0.80 -16.24
N ILE A 248 -22.78 0.48 -17.51
CA ILE A 248 -23.14 1.45 -18.57
C ILE A 248 -24.51 1.05 -19.10
N ALA A 249 -25.47 1.98 -19.02
CA ALA A 249 -26.85 1.75 -19.40
C ALA A 249 -26.96 1.24 -20.83
N ARG A 250 -27.69 0.14 -21.02
CA ARG A 250 -27.97 -0.49 -22.33
C ARG A 250 -26.71 -0.83 -23.14
N GLY A 251 -25.52 -0.86 -22.51
CA GLY A 251 -24.26 -1.08 -23.20
C GLY A 251 -23.97 -0.03 -24.28
N ARG A 252 -24.34 1.23 -24.06
CA ARG A 252 -24.13 2.31 -25.05
C ARG A 252 -23.66 3.58 -24.40
N PHE A 253 -22.79 4.29 -25.12
CA PHE A 253 -22.41 5.66 -24.80
C PHE A 253 -22.01 6.42 -26.06
N THR A 254 -22.06 7.74 -25.99
CA THR A 254 -21.62 8.62 -27.08
C THR A 254 -20.38 9.38 -26.64
N LEU A 255 -19.33 9.34 -27.47
CA LEU A 255 -18.09 10.08 -27.27
C LEU A 255 -17.73 10.83 -28.53
N ASP A 256 -17.55 12.16 -28.42
CA ASP A 256 -17.22 13.06 -29.54
C ASP A 256 -18.18 12.89 -30.74
N GLY A 257 -19.47 12.67 -30.45
CA GLY A 257 -20.54 12.50 -31.47
C GLY A 257 -20.61 11.10 -32.09
N VAL A 258 -19.79 10.16 -31.68
CA VAL A 258 -19.82 8.77 -32.12
C VAL A 258 -20.47 7.88 -31.06
N GLU A 259 -21.50 7.12 -31.43
CA GLU A 259 -22.09 6.12 -30.53
C GLU A 259 -21.28 4.83 -30.56
N TYR A 260 -20.98 4.32 -29.37
CA TYR A 260 -20.30 3.04 -29.13
C TYR A 260 -21.24 2.04 -28.47
N THR A 261 -21.20 0.80 -28.94
CA THR A 261 -22.03 -0.30 -28.42
C THR A 261 -21.14 -1.35 -27.80
N LEU A 262 -21.46 -1.70 -26.54
CA LEU A 262 -20.76 -2.64 -25.71
C LEU A 262 -21.58 -3.92 -25.51
N PRO A 263 -20.98 -5.08 -25.19
CA PRO A 263 -21.72 -6.28 -24.85
C PRO A 263 -22.64 -6.05 -23.65
N VAL A 264 -23.87 -6.53 -23.75
CA VAL A 264 -24.86 -6.53 -22.66
C VAL A 264 -24.71 -7.86 -21.89
N ASN A 265 -24.30 -7.81 -20.63
CA ASN A 265 -23.99 -8.98 -19.81
C ASN A 265 -24.60 -8.96 -18.41
N ASN A 266 -25.41 -7.94 -18.09
CA ASN A 266 -26.11 -7.82 -16.81
C ASN A 266 -27.50 -7.23 -17.01
N GLY A 267 -28.52 -8.10 -17.15
CA GLY A 267 -29.85 -7.66 -17.57
C GLY A 267 -29.78 -6.87 -18.88
N PRO A 268 -30.32 -5.63 -18.94
CA PRO A 268 -30.23 -4.80 -20.12
C PRO A 268 -28.90 -4.02 -20.24
N ASN A 269 -27.99 -4.14 -19.29
CA ASN A 269 -26.84 -3.26 -19.15
C ASN A 269 -25.51 -3.98 -19.42
N HIS A 270 -24.48 -3.19 -19.69
CA HIS A 270 -23.07 -3.61 -19.66
C HIS A 270 -22.55 -3.48 -18.24
N LEU A 271 -21.76 -4.46 -17.78
CA LEU A 271 -21.19 -4.52 -16.44
C LEU A 271 -19.72 -4.93 -16.52
N HIS A 272 -18.84 -4.22 -15.79
CA HIS A 272 -17.44 -4.57 -15.54
C HIS A 272 -16.61 -4.88 -16.80
N GLY A 273 -16.83 -4.10 -17.88
CA GLY A 273 -16.08 -4.30 -19.12
C GLY A 273 -16.55 -5.49 -19.97
N GLY A 274 -17.65 -6.16 -19.56
CA GLY A 274 -18.25 -7.27 -20.31
C GLY A 274 -17.64 -8.64 -19.97
N PRO A 275 -18.05 -9.70 -20.70
CA PRO A 275 -17.66 -11.08 -20.43
C PRO A 275 -16.15 -11.32 -20.54
N GLU A 276 -15.48 -10.57 -21.41
CA GLU A 276 -14.04 -10.64 -21.67
C GLU A 276 -13.29 -9.45 -21.04
N GLY A 277 -13.86 -8.85 -19.99
CA GLY A 277 -13.26 -7.72 -19.30
C GLY A 277 -11.92 -8.02 -18.67
N PHE A 278 -11.24 -6.99 -18.20
CA PHE A 278 -9.89 -7.04 -17.62
C PHE A 278 -9.74 -8.05 -16.48
N GLN A 279 -10.79 -8.25 -15.70
CA GLN A 279 -10.86 -9.23 -14.61
C GLN A 279 -10.70 -10.68 -15.07
N ASN A 280 -11.00 -10.98 -16.33
CA ASN A 280 -10.92 -12.32 -16.90
C ASN A 280 -9.67 -12.52 -17.79
N GLN A 281 -8.73 -11.57 -17.75
CA GLN A 281 -7.49 -11.63 -18.50
C GLN A 281 -6.31 -12.02 -17.61
N VAL A 282 -5.33 -12.70 -18.18
CA VAL A 282 -4.02 -12.87 -17.54
C VAL A 282 -3.18 -11.65 -17.90
N TRP A 283 -2.84 -10.86 -16.89
CA TRP A 283 -2.00 -9.66 -17.04
C TRP A 283 -0.52 -10.07 -17.05
N GLU A 284 0.27 -9.38 -17.85
CA GLU A 284 1.73 -9.44 -17.72
C GLU A 284 2.11 -8.91 -16.33
N SER A 285 3.12 -9.52 -15.70
CA SER A 285 3.43 -9.18 -14.31
C SER A 285 4.92 -9.29 -14.00
N ARG A 286 5.42 -8.39 -13.15
CA ARG A 286 6.81 -8.35 -12.70
C ARG A 286 6.93 -7.83 -11.28
N ILE A 287 8.05 -8.16 -10.63
CA ILE A 287 8.48 -7.50 -9.39
C ILE A 287 9.30 -6.28 -9.81
N GLU A 288 8.97 -5.12 -9.25
CA GLU A 288 9.68 -3.87 -9.47
C GLU A 288 9.98 -3.19 -8.13
N GLY A 289 11.23 -3.34 -7.64
CA GLY A 289 11.62 -2.88 -6.31
C GLY A 289 10.85 -3.60 -5.21
N ASP A 290 10.08 -2.86 -4.43
CA ASP A 290 9.21 -3.32 -3.34
C ASP A 290 7.74 -3.50 -3.77
N ALA A 291 7.48 -3.51 -5.08
CA ALA A 291 6.16 -3.58 -5.67
C ALA A 291 5.99 -4.80 -6.59
N VAL A 292 4.73 -5.14 -6.84
CA VAL A 292 4.32 -6.00 -7.95
C VAL A 292 3.54 -5.16 -8.94
N GLU A 293 4.01 -5.13 -10.18
CA GLU A 293 3.36 -4.45 -11.29
C GLU A 293 2.67 -5.46 -12.20
N PHE A 294 1.42 -5.18 -12.52
CA PHE A 294 0.63 -5.90 -13.52
C PHE A 294 0.29 -4.96 -14.65
N MET A 295 0.40 -5.43 -15.89
CA MET A 295 0.12 -4.66 -17.10
C MET A 295 -0.81 -5.43 -18.02
N TYR A 296 -1.83 -4.76 -18.54
CA TYR A 296 -2.72 -5.27 -19.57
C TYR A 296 -2.81 -4.30 -20.75
N PHE A 297 -2.68 -4.85 -21.96
CA PHE A 297 -2.85 -4.10 -23.19
C PHE A 297 -4.19 -4.47 -23.85
N SER A 298 -5.14 -3.56 -23.76
CA SER A 298 -6.47 -3.69 -24.36
C SER A 298 -6.48 -3.04 -25.74
N LYS A 299 -6.77 -3.82 -26.77
CA LYS A 299 -6.76 -3.36 -28.17
C LYS A 299 -7.95 -2.47 -28.49
N ASP A 300 -7.77 -1.62 -29.51
CA ASP A 300 -8.87 -0.83 -30.11
C ASP A 300 -10.03 -1.74 -30.54
N GLY A 301 -11.23 -1.45 -30.06
CA GLY A 301 -12.43 -2.22 -30.30
C GLY A 301 -12.67 -3.40 -29.35
N GLU A 302 -11.77 -3.68 -28.40
CA GLU A 302 -11.99 -4.71 -27.39
C GLU A 302 -13.25 -4.41 -26.58
N ALA A 303 -14.18 -5.38 -26.48
CA ALA A 303 -15.51 -5.21 -25.90
C ALA A 303 -16.29 -3.97 -26.43
N GLY A 304 -15.95 -3.47 -27.62
CA GLY A 304 -16.58 -2.29 -28.24
C GLY A 304 -16.01 -0.94 -27.84
N TYR A 305 -15.03 -0.89 -26.96
CA TYR A 305 -14.39 0.37 -26.53
C TYR A 305 -13.38 0.89 -27.56
N PRO A 306 -13.37 2.22 -27.84
CA PRO A 306 -12.41 2.80 -28.78
C PRO A 306 -11.02 2.95 -28.20
N GLY A 307 -10.01 2.86 -29.06
CA GLY A 307 -8.61 3.10 -28.77
C GLY A 307 -7.88 1.91 -28.12
N ASN A 308 -6.58 1.83 -28.39
CA ASN A 308 -5.70 0.98 -27.63
C ASN A 308 -5.48 1.58 -26.23
N LEU A 309 -5.53 0.75 -25.21
CA LEU A 309 -5.33 1.18 -23.82
C LEU A 309 -4.26 0.31 -23.17
N LYS A 310 -3.24 0.94 -22.59
CA LYS A 310 -2.31 0.29 -21.67
C LYS A 310 -2.76 0.60 -20.25
N ALA A 311 -3.20 -0.42 -19.53
CA ALA A 311 -3.54 -0.33 -18.10
C ALA A 311 -2.44 -0.96 -17.25
N VAL A 312 -2.13 -0.32 -16.12
CA VAL A 312 -1.14 -0.81 -15.16
C VAL A 312 -1.73 -0.75 -13.74
N ALA A 313 -1.52 -1.82 -13.00
CA ALA A 313 -1.83 -1.91 -11.57
C ALA A 313 -0.54 -2.14 -10.80
N HIS A 314 -0.20 -1.21 -9.92
CA HIS A 314 1.03 -1.22 -9.13
C HIS A 314 0.69 -1.38 -7.66
N TYR A 315 1.08 -2.52 -7.06
CA TYR A 315 0.77 -2.86 -5.67
C TYR A 315 2.01 -2.79 -4.79
N THR A 316 1.88 -2.13 -3.63
CA THR A 316 2.88 -2.15 -2.55
C THR A 316 2.25 -2.57 -1.24
N TRP A 317 2.99 -3.30 -0.41
CA TRP A 317 2.57 -3.73 0.93
C TRP A 317 3.46 -3.10 2.00
N GLY A 318 2.88 -2.31 2.90
CA GLY A 318 3.60 -1.55 3.91
C GLY A 318 3.90 -2.34 5.19
N GLU A 319 4.84 -1.82 5.98
CA GLU A 319 5.14 -2.32 7.34
C GLU A 319 4.01 -1.99 8.33
N ASP A 320 3.18 -1.01 8.00
CA ASP A 320 1.99 -0.57 8.72
C ASP A 320 0.73 -1.39 8.38
N ASN A 321 0.89 -2.51 7.68
CA ASN A 321 -0.19 -3.33 7.15
C ASN A 321 -1.12 -2.56 6.20
N SER A 322 -0.59 -1.62 5.41
CA SER A 322 -1.35 -0.98 4.34
C SER A 322 -1.03 -1.60 2.98
N LEU A 323 -2.06 -1.95 2.22
CA LEU A 323 -1.97 -2.32 0.81
C LEU A 323 -2.32 -1.10 -0.03
N LYS A 324 -1.38 -0.63 -0.84
CA LYS A 324 -1.60 0.47 -1.77
C LYS A 324 -1.65 -0.05 -3.19
N LEU A 325 -2.68 0.33 -3.92
CA LEU A 325 -2.84 0.12 -5.36
C LEU A 325 -2.84 1.46 -6.07
N ILE A 326 -1.96 1.61 -7.05
CA ILE A 326 -2.02 2.71 -8.03
C ILE A 326 -2.45 2.11 -9.36
N LEU A 327 -3.52 2.66 -9.92
CA LEU A 327 -4.07 2.30 -11.23
C LEU A 327 -3.72 3.41 -12.21
N THR A 328 -3.00 3.08 -13.28
CA THR A 328 -2.71 4.03 -14.35
C THR A 328 -3.18 3.49 -15.69
N ALA A 329 -3.56 4.40 -16.60
CA ALA A 329 -3.85 4.03 -17.97
C ALA A 329 -3.50 5.14 -18.97
N GLN A 330 -3.15 4.74 -20.19
CA GLN A 330 -2.88 5.63 -21.33
C GLN A 330 -3.52 5.06 -22.59
N THR A 331 -3.97 5.95 -23.48
CA THR A 331 -4.67 5.59 -24.72
C THR A 331 -4.10 6.33 -25.93
N ASP A 332 -4.29 5.76 -27.10
CA ASP A 332 -3.97 6.39 -28.40
C ASP A 332 -5.17 7.07 -29.09
N LYS A 333 -6.40 6.85 -28.57
CA LYS A 333 -7.64 7.50 -29.03
C LYS A 333 -8.50 7.86 -27.83
N PRO A 334 -9.41 8.87 -27.95
CA PRO A 334 -10.39 9.13 -26.90
C PRO A 334 -11.17 7.86 -26.54
N THR A 335 -11.27 7.58 -25.25
CA THR A 335 -11.99 6.42 -24.70
C THR A 335 -12.56 6.74 -23.32
N VAL A 336 -13.28 5.79 -22.73
CA VAL A 336 -13.75 5.90 -21.34
C VAL A 336 -13.02 4.87 -20.48
N VAL A 337 -12.61 5.28 -19.29
CA VAL A 337 -11.87 4.46 -18.33
C VAL A 337 -12.41 4.66 -16.92
N ASN A 338 -12.72 3.57 -16.26
CA ASN A 338 -13.05 3.54 -14.83
C ASN A 338 -12.53 2.22 -14.27
N LEU A 339 -11.45 2.28 -13.50
CA LEU A 339 -10.81 1.10 -12.91
C LEU A 339 -10.97 1.12 -11.40
N THR A 340 -11.19 -0.05 -10.82
CA THR A 340 -11.23 -0.28 -9.37
C THR A 340 -10.68 -1.67 -9.05
N ASN A 341 -10.68 -2.06 -7.78
CA ASN A 341 -10.47 -3.45 -7.37
C ASN A 341 -11.72 -3.96 -6.65
N HIS A 342 -12.17 -5.15 -7.03
CA HIS A 342 -13.40 -5.76 -6.50
C HIS A 342 -13.10 -6.76 -5.37
N VAL A 343 -12.26 -6.35 -4.43
CA VAL A 343 -11.95 -7.18 -3.24
C VAL A 343 -13.13 -7.19 -2.28
N TYR A 344 -13.40 -8.37 -1.73
CA TYR A 344 -14.44 -8.58 -0.73
C TYR A 344 -13.82 -8.88 0.62
N PHE A 345 -14.22 -8.15 1.65
CA PHE A 345 -13.69 -8.25 3.00
C PHE A 345 -14.63 -9.02 3.94
N ASN A 346 -14.03 -9.84 4.79
CA ASN A 346 -14.60 -10.35 6.01
C ASN A 346 -13.54 -10.27 7.11
N LEU A 347 -13.59 -9.25 7.95
CA LEU A 347 -12.55 -8.96 8.94
C LEU A 347 -12.50 -9.98 10.08
N ASP A 348 -13.55 -10.77 10.27
CA ASP A 348 -13.55 -11.89 11.22
C ASP A 348 -12.84 -13.14 10.66
N GLY A 349 -12.52 -13.11 9.37
CA GLY A 349 -11.74 -14.13 8.67
C GLY A 349 -12.48 -14.74 7.49
N GLU A 350 -11.73 -15.15 6.46
CA GLU A 350 -12.25 -15.89 5.31
C GLU A 350 -12.93 -17.20 5.80
N GLY A 351 -14.18 -17.42 5.40
CA GLY A 351 -14.96 -18.56 5.82
C GLY A 351 -15.58 -18.46 7.22
N SER A 352 -15.48 -17.34 7.93
CA SER A 352 -16.10 -17.13 9.26
C SER A 352 -17.62 -17.01 9.22
N GLY A 353 -18.20 -16.73 8.06
CA GLY A 353 -19.64 -16.55 7.86
C GLY A 353 -20.02 -15.13 7.49
N SER A 354 -21.25 -14.73 7.86
CA SER A 354 -21.85 -13.47 7.43
C SER A 354 -21.18 -12.23 7.99
N VAL A 355 -21.02 -11.18 7.15
CA VAL A 355 -20.52 -9.86 7.53
C VAL A 355 -21.61 -8.92 8.05
N LEU A 356 -22.83 -9.37 8.17
CA LEU A 356 -23.94 -8.50 8.60
C LEU A 356 -23.74 -7.92 10.02
N GLY A 357 -22.91 -8.55 10.84
CA GLY A 357 -22.50 -8.05 12.15
C GLY A 357 -21.35 -7.02 12.12
N HIS A 358 -20.63 -6.90 11.00
CA HIS A 358 -19.57 -5.90 10.86
C HIS A 358 -20.17 -4.48 10.88
N LYS A 359 -19.46 -3.54 11.49
CA LYS A 359 -19.86 -2.13 11.44
C LYS A 359 -19.20 -1.47 10.24
N LEU A 360 -19.99 -0.69 9.52
CA LEU A 360 -19.54 0.11 8.38
C LEU A 360 -19.80 1.59 8.69
N GLU A 361 -18.81 2.43 8.36
CA GLU A 361 -18.93 3.89 8.32
C GLU A 361 -18.50 4.37 6.94
N LEU A 362 -19.23 5.34 6.40
CA LEU A 362 -18.94 5.94 5.09
C LEU A 362 -18.76 7.44 5.23
N ASN A 363 -17.68 7.97 4.69
CA ASN A 363 -17.49 9.41 4.54
C ASN A 363 -18.32 9.91 3.34
N ALA A 364 -19.64 9.77 3.41
CA ALA A 364 -20.54 10.08 2.31
C ALA A 364 -21.92 10.48 2.84
N SER A 365 -22.32 11.73 2.64
CA SER A 365 -23.63 12.26 3.00
C SER A 365 -24.68 12.04 1.91
N GLN A 366 -24.26 11.62 0.71
CA GLN A 366 -25.13 11.41 -0.45
C GLN A 366 -24.82 10.09 -1.18
N TRP A 367 -25.86 9.52 -1.77
CA TRP A 367 -25.79 8.32 -2.59
C TRP A 367 -26.55 8.49 -3.90
N LEU A 368 -26.34 7.59 -4.86
CA LEU A 368 -27.03 7.62 -6.16
C LEU A 368 -28.20 6.64 -6.16
N PRO A 369 -29.47 7.12 -6.11
CA PRO A 369 -30.63 6.28 -6.33
C PRO A 369 -30.59 5.62 -7.70
N THR A 370 -31.04 4.37 -7.77
CA THR A 370 -31.03 3.59 -9.01
C THR A 370 -32.44 3.10 -9.40
N ASP A 371 -32.61 2.74 -10.66
CA ASP A 371 -33.73 1.93 -11.08
C ASP A 371 -33.56 0.45 -10.69
N GLU A 372 -34.53 -0.39 -11.06
CA GLU A 372 -34.51 -1.83 -10.80
C GLU A 372 -33.37 -2.59 -11.50
N THR A 373 -32.71 -1.96 -12.47
CA THR A 373 -31.55 -2.50 -13.19
C THR A 373 -30.23 -1.97 -12.63
N LEU A 374 -30.27 -1.25 -11.51
CA LEU A 374 -29.14 -0.65 -10.81
C LEU A 374 -28.38 0.43 -11.60
N ILE A 375 -29.09 1.13 -12.50
CA ILE A 375 -28.59 2.32 -13.18
C ILE A 375 -29.01 3.57 -12.40
N PRO A 376 -28.11 4.53 -12.15
CA PRO A 376 -28.44 5.78 -11.47
C PRO A 376 -29.57 6.57 -12.14
N THR A 377 -30.52 7.04 -11.34
CA THR A 377 -31.67 7.81 -11.80
C THR A 377 -31.76 9.16 -11.09
N GLY A 378 -31.67 10.26 -11.83
CA GLY A 378 -31.81 11.60 -11.23
C GLY A 378 -30.57 12.06 -10.44
N ASP A 379 -30.79 13.04 -9.57
CA ASP A 379 -29.76 13.66 -8.74
C ASP A 379 -29.36 12.79 -7.53
N PRO A 380 -28.17 13.00 -6.96
CA PRO A 380 -27.80 12.38 -5.68
C PRO A 380 -28.84 12.69 -4.59
N ALA A 381 -29.10 11.71 -3.74
CA ALA A 381 -30.02 11.85 -2.60
C ALA A 381 -29.25 11.81 -1.27
N ASP A 382 -29.74 12.57 -0.29
CA ASP A 382 -29.18 12.54 1.06
C ASP A 382 -29.40 11.17 1.70
N VAL A 383 -28.41 10.67 2.44
CA VAL A 383 -28.52 9.41 3.18
C VAL A 383 -29.30 9.57 4.47
N ALA A 384 -29.32 10.76 5.06
CA ALA A 384 -29.87 11.03 6.38
C ALA A 384 -31.32 10.55 6.52
N GLY A 385 -31.61 9.78 7.57
CA GLY A 385 -32.95 9.27 7.88
C GLY A 385 -33.40 8.13 6.96
N THR A 386 -32.52 7.55 6.18
CA THR A 386 -32.78 6.41 5.31
C THR A 386 -31.95 5.17 5.71
N PRO A 387 -32.27 3.97 5.25
CA PRO A 387 -31.42 2.79 5.43
C PRO A 387 -30.01 2.94 4.86
N MET A 388 -29.80 3.90 3.95
CA MET A 388 -28.52 4.17 3.28
C MET A 388 -27.55 4.97 4.15
N ASP A 389 -27.98 5.45 5.33
CA ASP A 389 -27.17 6.29 6.24
C ASP A 389 -26.14 5.45 6.99
N PHE A 390 -24.86 5.59 6.60
CA PHE A 390 -23.67 5.05 7.25
C PHE A 390 -22.68 6.15 7.65
N VAL A 391 -23.14 7.39 7.80
CA VAL A 391 -22.28 8.51 8.24
C VAL A 391 -21.71 8.24 9.64
N GLU A 392 -22.44 7.56 10.50
CA GLU A 392 -21.94 6.99 11.73
C GLU A 392 -21.91 5.46 11.64
N ALA A 393 -20.89 4.87 12.24
CA ALA A 393 -20.67 3.42 12.18
C ALA A 393 -21.87 2.63 12.73
N LYS A 394 -22.48 1.80 11.87
CA LYS A 394 -23.56 0.89 12.26
C LYS A 394 -23.38 -0.52 11.68
N PRO A 395 -23.98 -1.56 12.28
CA PRO A 395 -23.97 -2.91 11.70
C PRO A 395 -24.57 -2.92 10.28
N ILE A 396 -23.89 -3.58 9.33
CA ILE A 396 -24.36 -3.72 7.94
C ILE A 396 -25.77 -4.32 7.90
N GLY A 397 -26.03 -5.33 8.75
CA GLY A 397 -27.31 -6.00 8.80
C GLY A 397 -28.45 -5.22 9.45
N GLN A 398 -28.17 -4.05 10.05
CA GLN A 398 -29.19 -3.31 10.82
C GLN A 398 -30.43 -2.98 9.99
N ASP A 399 -30.25 -2.49 8.78
CA ASP A 399 -31.33 -2.00 7.93
C ASP A 399 -31.42 -2.74 6.57
N ILE A 400 -30.64 -3.83 6.39
CA ILE A 400 -30.49 -4.49 5.08
C ILE A 400 -31.81 -5.11 4.57
N GLU A 401 -32.74 -5.44 5.47
CA GLU A 401 -34.08 -5.99 5.15
C GLU A 401 -35.18 -4.91 5.16
N ALA A 402 -34.83 -3.63 5.27
CA ALA A 402 -35.81 -2.55 5.28
C ALA A 402 -36.64 -2.53 3.99
N ASP A 403 -37.88 -2.11 4.09
CA ASP A 403 -38.77 -1.88 2.95
C ASP A 403 -38.35 -0.62 2.17
N PHE A 404 -37.21 -0.72 1.46
CA PHE A 404 -36.58 0.35 0.73
C PHE A 404 -36.25 -0.10 -0.70
N PRO A 405 -36.61 0.67 -1.74
CA PRO A 405 -36.47 0.22 -3.13
C PRO A 405 -35.07 -0.27 -3.50
N ALA A 406 -34.01 0.49 -3.15
CA ALA A 406 -32.64 0.14 -3.49
C ALA A 406 -32.21 -1.21 -2.90
N LEU A 407 -32.61 -1.51 -1.63
CA LEU A 407 -32.31 -2.77 -0.98
C LEU A 407 -33.05 -3.95 -1.61
N LYS A 408 -34.27 -3.72 -2.12
CA LYS A 408 -35.01 -4.73 -2.87
C LYS A 408 -34.38 -5.03 -4.22
N TYR A 409 -33.97 -3.98 -4.96
CA TYR A 409 -33.34 -4.15 -6.27
C TYR A 409 -32.01 -4.89 -6.18
N GLY A 410 -31.18 -4.54 -5.20
CA GLY A 410 -29.88 -5.15 -4.96
C GLY A 410 -29.92 -6.46 -4.18
N LYS A 411 -31.05 -6.83 -3.56
CA LYS A 411 -31.13 -7.93 -2.58
C LYS A 411 -30.18 -7.67 -1.37
N GLY A 412 -30.05 -6.42 -0.97
CA GLY A 412 -29.09 -5.87 -0.02
C GLY A 412 -28.45 -4.61 -0.58
N TYR A 413 -27.35 -4.17 0.00
CA TYR A 413 -26.65 -3.01 -0.54
C TYR A 413 -25.89 -3.37 -1.83
N ASP A 414 -26.13 -2.61 -2.87
CA ASP A 414 -25.39 -2.58 -4.15
C ASP A 414 -25.50 -1.16 -4.70
N ASN A 415 -24.91 -0.21 -3.98
CA ASN A 415 -25.18 1.21 -4.19
C ASN A 415 -23.91 2.05 -4.18
N CYS A 416 -23.89 3.07 -5.02
CA CYS A 416 -22.82 4.04 -5.14
C CYS A 416 -23.08 5.25 -4.24
N TYR A 417 -22.07 5.61 -3.44
CA TYR A 417 -22.03 6.75 -2.55
C TYR A 417 -21.00 7.76 -3.04
N LEU A 418 -21.31 9.05 -2.92
CA LEU A 418 -20.39 10.13 -3.27
C LEU A 418 -19.53 10.47 -2.06
N ILE A 419 -18.21 10.40 -2.20
CA ILE A 419 -17.27 10.65 -1.10
C ILE A 419 -17.23 12.15 -0.79
N ASP A 420 -17.56 12.52 0.45
CA ASP A 420 -17.55 13.91 0.90
C ASP A 420 -16.13 14.47 0.89
N GLY A 421 -15.97 15.66 0.28
CA GLY A 421 -14.68 16.32 0.17
C GLY A 421 -13.68 15.70 -0.80
N ALA A 422 -14.08 14.70 -1.59
CA ALA A 422 -13.20 14.13 -2.61
C ALA A 422 -12.74 15.20 -3.62
N MET A 423 -11.43 15.24 -3.86
CA MET A 423 -10.81 16.12 -4.86
C MET A 423 -9.87 15.30 -5.75
N PRO A 424 -9.82 15.58 -7.06
CA PRO A 424 -8.94 14.85 -7.98
C PRO A 424 -7.49 14.79 -7.49
N GLY A 425 -6.91 13.60 -7.44
CA GLY A 425 -5.53 13.35 -7.03
C GLY A 425 -5.24 13.47 -5.53
N GLN A 426 -6.26 13.75 -4.68
CA GLN A 426 -6.11 13.80 -3.23
C GLN A 426 -6.71 12.56 -2.57
N LEU A 427 -5.94 11.93 -1.69
CA LEU A 427 -6.43 10.83 -0.87
C LEU A 427 -7.44 11.34 0.15
N THR A 428 -8.62 10.70 0.15
CA THR A 428 -9.72 10.97 1.08
C THR A 428 -10.18 9.64 1.65
N THR A 429 -10.47 9.56 2.94
CA THR A 429 -11.09 8.37 3.53
C THR A 429 -12.47 8.19 2.92
N ALA A 430 -12.73 7.01 2.36
CA ALA A 430 -14.01 6.64 1.77
C ALA A 430 -14.89 5.85 2.73
N ALA A 431 -14.27 4.92 3.46
CA ALA A 431 -14.98 3.99 4.35
C ALA A 431 -14.08 3.50 5.49
N GLU A 432 -14.72 3.14 6.60
CA GLU A 432 -14.12 2.36 7.67
C GLU A 432 -14.99 1.12 7.96
N LEU A 433 -14.36 -0.03 8.22
CA LEU A 433 -15.03 -1.29 8.49
C LEU A 433 -14.43 -1.95 9.74
N TRP A 434 -15.27 -2.44 10.65
CA TRP A 434 -14.86 -3.15 11.86
C TRP A 434 -15.39 -4.58 11.86
N GLY A 435 -14.51 -5.54 12.12
CA GLY A 435 -14.92 -6.93 12.37
C GLY A 435 -15.79 -7.03 13.63
N ALA A 436 -16.80 -7.88 13.58
CA ALA A 436 -17.74 -8.04 14.69
C ALA A 436 -17.10 -8.69 15.94
N VAL A 437 -16.07 -9.54 15.75
CA VAL A 437 -15.46 -10.36 16.79
C VAL A 437 -13.95 -10.18 16.87
N SER A 438 -13.27 -10.08 15.74
CA SER A 438 -11.81 -10.12 15.64
C SER A 438 -11.09 -8.90 16.21
N GLY A 439 -11.77 -7.77 16.32
CA GLY A 439 -11.15 -6.47 16.61
C GLY A 439 -10.34 -5.89 15.45
N ARG A 440 -10.32 -6.56 14.28
CA ARG A 440 -9.70 -6.00 13.07
C ARG A 440 -10.52 -4.83 12.56
N HIS A 441 -9.80 -3.85 12.10
CA HIS A 441 -10.33 -2.64 11.49
C HIS A 441 -9.67 -2.42 10.13
N LEU A 442 -10.43 -1.87 9.20
CA LEU A 442 -9.99 -1.49 7.86
C LEU A 442 -10.40 -0.05 7.60
N GLU A 443 -9.44 0.81 7.26
CA GLU A 443 -9.68 2.12 6.67
C GLU A 443 -9.38 2.07 5.17
N VAL A 444 -10.30 2.61 4.36
CA VAL A 444 -10.16 2.68 2.89
C VAL A 444 -10.02 4.13 2.47
N LEU A 445 -8.85 4.48 1.90
CA LEU A 445 -8.58 5.80 1.36
C LEU A 445 -8.45 5.72 -0.16
N THR A 446 -8.90 6.78 -0.86
CA THR A 446 -8.84 6.80 -2.32
C THR A 446 -8.75 8.22 -2.87
N THR A 447 -8.30 8.32 -4.13
CA THR A 447 -8.40 9.54 -4.95
C THR A 447 -9.67 9.57 -5.81
N GLN A 448 -10.44 8.48 -5.81
CA GLN A 448 -11.69 8.32 -6.57
C GLN A 448 -12.83 9.17 -5.96
N PRO A 449 -13.79 9.63 -6.77
CA PRO A 449 -14.88 10.51 -6.29
C PRO A 449 -16.01 9.78 -5.58
N ALA A 450 -16.12 8.46 -5.73
CA ALA A 450 -17.23 7.68 -5.21
C ALA A 450 -16.80 6.28 -4.75
N VAL A 451 -17.65 5.63 -3.98
CA VAL A 451 -17.47 4.27 -3.50
C VAL A 451 -18.76 3.46 -3.67
N GLN A 452 -18.64 2.28 -4.29
CA GLN A 452 -19.72 1.29 -4.35
C GLN A 452 -19.61 0.37 -3.15
N ILE A 453 -20.73 0.18 -2.44
CA ILE A 453 -20.85 -0.81 -1.37
C ILE A 453 -21.70 -1.96 -1.86
N TYR A 454 -21.11 -3.15 -1.87
CA TYR A 454 -21.80 -4.36 -2.27
C TYR A 454 -21.67 -5.45 -1.20
N THR A 455 -22.77 -5.85 -0.62
CA THR A 455 -22.81 -6.77 0.54
C THR A 455 -22.76 -8.26 0.14
N GLY A 456 -22.22 -8.57 -1.02
CA GLY A 456 -22.05 -9.96 -1.45
C GLY A 456 -23.37 -10.72 -1.61
N ASN A 457 -24.37 -10.04 -2.18
CA ASN A 457 -25.77 -10.49 -2.24
C ASN A 457 -26.00 -11.75 -3.11
N TRP A 458 -24.98 -12.16 -3.89
CA TRP A 458 -25.02 -13.28 -4.82
C TRP A 458 -23.72 -14.08 -4.78
N LEU A 459 -23.18 -14.38 -3.59
CA LEU A 459 -21.96 -15.17 -3.42
C LEU A 459 -22.24 -16.68 -3.42
N ALA A 460 -23.48 -17.10 -3.14
CA ALA A 460 -23.86 -18.52 -3.20
C ALA A 460 -23.69 -19.06 -4.63
N GLY A 461 -23.04 -20.23 -4.76
CA GLY A 461 -22.75 -20.84 -6.05
C GLY A 461 -21.40 -20.51 -6.68
N CYS A 462 -20.60 -19.65 -6.04
CA CYS A 462 -19.20 -19.44 -6.42
C CYS A 462 -18.36 -20.70 -6.22
N PRO A 463 -17.16 -20.76 -6.83
CA PRO A 463 -16.18 -21.81 -6.51
C PRO A 463 -15.92 -21.93 -5.00
N MET A 464 -15.41 -23.06 -4.56
CA MET A 464 -15.12 -23.33 -3.16
C MET A 464 -14.10 -22.36 -2.60
N GLY A 465 -14.41 -21.75 -1.46
CA GLY A 465 -13.52 -20.82 -0.75
C GLY A 465 -12.19 -21.44 -0.31
N LYS A 466 -11.23 -20.60 0.04
CA LYS A 466 -9.88 -21.02 0.46
C LYS A 466 -9.90 -21.90 1.72
N SER A 467 -10.82 -21.64 2.66
CA SER A 467 -11.05 -22.47 3.85
C SER A 467 -11.64 -23.84 3.54
N GLY A 468 -12.11 -24.08 2.30
CA GLY A 468 -12.87 -25.28 1.94
C GLY A 468 -14.36 -25.19 2.27
N ARG A 469 -14.86 -24.01 2.63
CA ARG A 469 -16.28 -23.70 2.81
C ARG A 469 -16.83 -23.06 1.53
N ALA A 470 -18.05 -23.46 1.14
CA ALA A 470 -18.79 -22.78 0.09
C ALA A 470 -19.30 -21.43 0.61
N TYR A 471 -19.09 -20.37 -0.14
CA TYR A 471 -19.61 -19.05 0.20
C TYR A 471 -21.14 -19.02 0.16
N GLN A 472 -21.70 -18.24 1.06
CA GLN A 472 -23.11 -17.91 1.12
C GLN A 472 -23.28 -16.42 0.85
N ASP A 473 -24.49 -16.00 0.50
CA ASP A 473 -24.82 -14.59 0.38
C ASP A 473 -24.51 -13.88 1.70
N TYR A 474 -23.94 -12.68 1.60
CA TYR A 474 -23.48 -11.84 2.72
C TYR A 474 -22.27 -12.38 3.51
N ASP A 475 -21.51 -13.32 2.98
CA ASP A 475 -20.27 -13.79 3.62
C ASP A 475 -19.10 -12.79 3.50
N ALA A 476 -19.23 -11.75 2.68
CA ALA A 476 -18.25 -10.67 2.57
C ALA A 476 -18.87 -9.40 1.99
N VAL A 477 -18.19 -8.27 2.18
CA VAL A 477 -18.57 -6.95 1.64
C VAL A 477 -17.48 -6.40 0.74
N ALA A 478 -17.83 -5.93 -0.46
CA ALA A 478 -16.94 -5.19 -1.34
C ALA A 478 -17.09 -3.68 -1.12
N ILE A 479 -15.94 -3.00 -1.09
CA ILE A 479 -15.82 -1.53 -0.97
C ILE A 479 -15.01 -1.07 -2.18
N GLU A 480 -15.72 -0.71 -3.26
CA GLU A 480 -15.12 -0.45 -4.56
C GLU A 480 -15.02 1.06 -4.80
N CYS A 481 -13.83 1.63 -4.61
CA CYS A 481 -13.58 3.02 -4.94
C CYS A 481 -13.53 3.19 -6.46
N GLN A 482 -14.37 4.07 -7.02
CA GLN A 482 -14.56 4.19 -8.46
C GLN A 482 -15.21 5.53 -8.84
N HIS A 483 -15.32 5.81 -10.13
CA HIS A 483 -16.27 6.81 -10.64
C HIS A 483 -17.70 6.24 -10.61
N ALA A 484 -18.68 7.14 -10.61
CA ALA A 484 -20.09 6.77 -10.58
C ALA A 484 -20.46 5.85 -11.75
N PRO A 485 -21.38 4.88 -11.56
CA PRO A 485 -21.92 4.09 -12.64
C PRO A 485 -22.55 4.98 -13.72
N ASP A 486 -22.46 4.54 -14.98
CA ASP A 486 -23.04 5.21 -16.15
C ASP A 486 -22.54 6.64 -16.42
N SER A 487 -21.37 7.04 -15.85
CA SER A 487 -20.80 8.39 -16.06
C SER A 487 -20.64 8.79 -17.53
N PRO A 488 -20.31 7.90 -18.49
CA PRO A 488 -20.26 8.29 -19.91
C PRO A 488 -21.57 8.85 -20.46
N ASN A 489 -22.73 8.50 -19.87
CA ASN A 489 -24.07 8.98 -20.25
C ASN A 489 -24.59 10.08 -19.30
N ARG A 490 -23.83 10.48 -18.31
CA ARG A 490 -24.22 11.39 -17.23
C ARG A 490 -23.26 12.59 -17.16
N PRO A 491 -23.48 13.64 -17.97
CA PRO A 491 -22.56 14.79 -18.04
C PRO A 491 -22.45 15.57 -16.71
N GLU A 492 -23.38 15.39 -15.78
CA GLU A 492 -23.35 15.95 -14.43
C GLU A 492 -22.36 15.24 -13.51
N PHE A 493 -21.90 14.02 -13.84
CA PHE A 493 -20.89 13.30 -13.06
C PHE A 493 -19.47 13.66 -13.52
N PRO A 494 -18.44 13.49 -12.67
CA PRO A 494 -17.05 13.62 -13.07
C PRO A 494 -16.75 12.78 -14.31
N SER A 495 -16.06 13.39 -15.29
CA SER A 495 -15.77 12.73 -16.57
C SER A 495 -14.86 11.51 -16.40
N THR A 496 -15.19 10.44 -17.12
CA THR A 496 -14.35 9.24 -17.23
C THR A 496 -13.66 9.13 -18.59
N VAL A 497 -13.70 10.21 -19.38
CA VAL A 497 -13.03 10.26 -20.69
C VAL A 497 -11.53 10.43 -20.51
N LEU A 498 -10.77 9.56 -21.16
CA LEU A 498 -9.31 9.65 -21.27
C LEU A 498 -8.93 9.95 -22.72
N ARG A 499 -8.06 10.94 -22.92
CA ARG A 499 -7.60 11.38 -24.24
C ARG A 499 -6.13 11.07 -24.47
N PRO A 500 -5.68 10.95 -25.74
CA PRO A 500 -4.26 10.79 -26.05
C PRO A 500 -3.41 11.90 -25.43
N GLY A 501 -2.31 11.50 -24.76
CA GLY A 501 -1.43 12.41 -24.05
C GLY A 501 -1.80 12.67 -22.58
N GLU A 502 -2.99 12.29 -22.17
CA GLU A 502 -3.40 12.28 -20.75
C GLU A 502 -3.01 10.96 -20.07
N VAL A 503 -2.91 10.98 -18.77
CA VAL A 503 -2.69 9.80 -17.94
C VAL A 503 -3.87 9.69 -16.96
N TYR A 504 -4.57 8.57 -17.01
CA TYR A 504 -5.48 8.17 -15.93
C TYR A 504 -4.61 7.69 -14.76
N GLU A 505 -4.82 8.23 -13.58
CA GLU A 505 -4.12 7.79 -12.37
C GLU A 505 -5.05 7.89 -11.17
N GLU A 506 -5.27 6.75 -10.50
CA GLU A 506 -6.08 6.65 -9.29
C GLU A 506 -5.39 5.76 -8.26
N ALA A 507 -5.59 6.07 -6.99
CA ALA A 507 -5.04 5.32 -5.88
C ALA A 507 -6.13 4.79 -4.95
N ILE A 508 -5.92 3.58 -4.44
CA ILE A 508 -6.71 2.98 -3.36
C ILE A 508 -5.73 2.45 -2.32
N ILE A 509 -5.99 2.76 -1.05
CA ILE A 509 -5.21 2.25 0.08
C ILE A 509 -6.18 1.54 1.04
N TRP A 510 -5.84 0.32 1.39
CA TRP A 510 -6.49 -0.46 2.44
C TRP A 510 -5.52 -0.56 3.61
N ALA A 511 -5.81 0.15 4.69
CA ALA A 511 -5.00 0.18 5.90
C ALA A 511 -5.67 -0.66 6.99
N PHE A 512 -4.94 -1.66 7.48
CA PHE A 512 -5.45 -2.61 8.48
C PHE A 512 -4.80 -2.37 9.84
N ASP A 513 -5.63 -2.25 10.86
CA ASP A 513 -5.19 -2.18 12.25
C ASP A 513 -6.11 -3.00 13.19
N VAL A 514 -5.97 -2.82 14.49
CA VAL A 514 -6.79 -3.45 15.53
C VAL A 514 -7.33 -2.34 16.42
N ARG A 515 -8.67 -2.30 16.57
CA ARG A 515 -9.37 -1.31 17.40
C ARG A 515 -10.37 -1.94 18.34
#